data_d10f5442b3087dd4b939ec0ca91e840c
#
_entry.id   d10f5442b3087dd4b939ec0ca91e840c
#
_cell.length_a   1.000
_cell.length_b   1.000
_cell.length_c   1.000
_cell.angle_alpha   90.00
_cell.angle_beta   90.00
_cell.angle_gamma   90.00
#
_symmetry.space_group_name_H-M   'P 1'
#
loop_
_entity.id
_entity.type
_entity.pdbx_description
1 polymer ?
#
loop_
_entity_poly.entity_id
_entity_poly.type
_entity_poly.pdbx_seq_one_letter_code
_entity_poly.pdbx_strand_id
1 'polypeptide(L)'
;MIPISTALSDGLIWSKTPHNRGYELRCNGKIVGSLQRKSCWSSEFRAESADGSWKFRRTGWFHTGTEIADSTSGARIAVYKPNWSGAGTLVFPDGLTFRITYKGFWRPVWTVLTDGGQPILSIRSHGRTVEISKELHLSHLSEERVTLLAMFTWHIMQQTAEDAASAAVAVAVTS
;
A
#
# COMPACT_ATOMS: atom_id res chain seq x y z
N MET A 1 -2.86 -10.53 15.88
CA MET A 1 -3.00 -9.18 15.31
C MET A 1 -4.42 -8.70 15.51
N ILE A 2 -4.61 -7.39 15.65
CA ILE A 2 -5.94 -6.76 15.67
C ILE A 2 -6.25 -6.37 14.22
N PRO A 3 -7.50 -6.49 13.73
CA PRO A 3 -7.88 -6.04 12.38
C PRO A 3 -7.52 -4.57 12.16
N ILE A 4 -7.01 -4.24 10.98
CA ILE A 4 -6.70 -2.85 10.62
C ILE A 4 -7.97 -2.01 10.59
N SER A 5 -9.07 -2.59 10.13
CA SER A 5 -10.39 -1.95 10.10
C SER A 5 -10.83 -1.40 11.46
N THR A 6 -10.47 -2.11 12.54
CA THR A 6 -10.78 -1.70 13.93
C THR A 6 -9.79 -0.65 14.46
N ALA A 7 -8.57 -0.64 13.94
CA ALA A 7 -7.49 0.23 14.42
C ALA A 7 -7.43 1.59 13.69
N LEU A 8 -8.26 1.80 12.66
CA LEU A 8 -8.22 2.99 11.80
C LEU A 8 -8.46 4.31 12.54
N SER A 9 -9.19 4.28 13.66
CA SER A 9 -9.51 5.46 14.47
C SER A 9 -8.44 5.83 15.51
N ASP A 10 -7.48 4.94 15.78
CA ASP A 10 -6.62 5.03 16.97
C ASP A 10 -5.21 5.54 16.71
N GLY A 11 -4.94 6.07 15.52
CA GLY A 11 -3.61 6.54 15.13
C GLY A 11 -2.64 5.37 14.91
N LEU A 12 -2.25 5.17 13.66
CA LEU A 12 -1.35 4.10 13.25
C LEU A 12 0.08 4.62 13.12
N ILE A 13 1.03 3.87 13.63
CA ILE A 13 2.46 4.21 13.56
C ILE A 13 3.19 3.14 12.75
N TRP A 14 3.92 3.58 11.72
CA TRP A 14 4.83 2.72 10.99
C TRP A 14 6.23 2.75 11.57
N SER A 15 6.84 1.59 11.70
CA SER A 15 8.25 1.43 12.03
C SER A 15 8.93 0.50 11.04
N LYS A 16 10.18 0.82 10.69
CA LYS A 16 11.01 -0.12 9.92
C LYS A 16 11.37 -1.30 10.81
N THR A 17 11.34 -2.51 10.24
CA THR A 17 11.83 -3.71 10.91
C THR A 17 13.36 -3.67 11.00
N PRO A 18 13.97 -4.41 11.97
CA PRO A 18 15.42 -4.61 12.00
C PRO A 18 15.92 -5.07 10.62
N HIS A 19 17.11 -4.60 10.24
CA HIS A 19 17.77 -4.87 8.96
C HIS A 19 17.08 -4.27 7.71
N ASN A 20 16.18 -3.29 7.87
CA ASN A 20 15.51 -2.57 6.75
C ASN A 20 14.79 -3.48 5.74
N ARG A 21 14.36 -4.68 6.17
CA ARG A 21 13.69 -5.64 5.29
C ARG A 21 12.18 -5.46 5.19
N GLY A 22 11.63 -4.55 5.95
CA GLY A 22 10.19 -4.34 5.95
C GLY A 22 9.75 -3.28 6.94
N TYR A 23 8.47 -3.29 7.19
CA TYR A 23 7.78 -2.32 8.01
C TYR A 23 6.70 -3.02 8.85
N GLU A 24 6.47 -2.50 10.04
CA GLU A 24 5.36 -2.91 10.92
C GLU A 24 4.42 -1.74 11.14
N LEU A 25 3.14 -1.98 10.99
CA LEU A 25 2.08 -1.06 11.37
C LEU A 25 1.64 -1.39 12.79
N ARG A 26 1.70 -0.41 13.66
CA ARG A 26 1.35 -0.56 15.08
C ARG A 26 0.22 0.39 15.48
N CYS A 27 -0.67 -0.12 16.31
CA CYS A 27 -1.71 0.64 16.99
C CYS A 27 -1.55 0.40 18.49
N ASN A 28 -1.39 1.45 19.29
CA ASN A 28 -1.20 1.33 20.75
C ASN A 28 -0.12 0.30 21.13
N GLY A 29 1.00 0.29 20.39
CA GLY A 29 2.14 -0.62 20.59
C GLY A 29 1.93 -2.05 20.08
N LYS A 30 0.74 -2.45 19.67
CA LYS A 30 0.44 -3.78 19.11
C LYS A 30 0.58 -3.77 17.59
N ILE A 31 1.15 -4.84 17.02
CA ILE A 31 1.26 -5.01 15.57
C ILE A 31 -0.12 -5.32 15.01
N VAL A 32 -0.58 -4.51 14.05
CA VAL A 32 -1.84 -4.69 13.30
C VAL A 32 -1.60 -5.07 11.85
N GLY A 33 -0.41 -4.79 11.34
CA GLY A 33 -0.01 -5.19 9.99
C GLY A 33 1.50 -5.22 9.82
N SER A 34 1.99 -5.94 8.84
CA SER A 34 3.39 -5.96 8.44
C SER A 34 3.53 -5.98 6.93
N LEU A 35 4.61 -5.39 6.44
CA LEU A 35 5.00 -5.41 5.05
C LEU A 35 6.49 -5.79 4.98
N GLN A 36 6.79 -6.95 4.43
CA GLN A 36 8.13 -7.51 4.39
C GLN A 36 8.57 -7.75 2.96
N ARG A 37 9.80 -7.35 2.62
CA ARG A 37 10.45 -7.70 1.37
C ARG A 37 10.99 -9.12 1.46
N LYS A 38 10.72 -9.96 0.49
CA LYS A 38 11.16 -11.37 0.46
C LYS A 38 12.68 -11.51 0.55
N SER A 39 13.42 -10.65 -0.15
CA SER A 39 14.86 -10.53 -0.08
C SER A 39 15.32 -9.14 -0.53
N CYS A 40 16.59 -8.78 -0.28
CA CYS A 40 17.15 -7.49 -0.72
C CYS A 40 17.07 -7.28 -2.24
N TRP A 41 17.09 -8.37 -3.01
CA TRP A 41 17.06 -8.37 -4.48
C TRP A 41 15.68 -8.66 -5.06
N SER A 42 14.67 -8.92 -4.20
CA SER A 42 13.32 -9.24 -4.64
C SER A 42 12.48 -8.00 -4.81
N SER A 43 11.72 -7.95 -5.90
CA SER A 43 10.62 -6.99 -6.10
C SER A 43 9.30 -7.47 -5.46
N GLU A 44 9.32 -8.59 -4.73
CA GLU A 44 8.17 -9.17 -4.06
C GLU A 44 8.11 -8.73 -2.60
N PHE A 45 6.96 -8.24 -2.18
CA PHE A 45 6.62 -7.95 -0.79
C PHE A 45 5.51 -8.88 -0.32
N ARG A 46 5.58 -9.23 0.96
CA ARG A 46 4.52 -9.92 1.67
C ARG A 46 3.88 -8.97 2.66
N ALA A 47 2.57 -8.81 2.56
CA ALA A 47 1.76 -8.03 3.47
C ALA A 47 0.92 -8.97 4.33
N GLU A 48 0.87 -8.73 5.63
CA GLU A 48 0.13 -9.54 6.59
C GLU A 48 -0.65 -8.65 7.55
N SER A 49 -1.89 -9.04 7.85
CA SER A 49 -2.74 -8.46 8.89
C SER A 49 -3.61 -9.56 9.52
N ALA A 50 -4.46 -9.21 10.47
CA ALA A 50 -5.46 -10.14 10.98
C ALA A 50 -6.51 -10.53 9.93
N ASP A 51 -6.73 -9.66 8.93
CA ASP A 51 -7.76 -9.83 7.91
C ASP A 51 -7.28 -10.62 6.69
N GLY A 52 -5.96 -10.86 6.54
CA GLY A 52 -5.43 -11.59 5.41
C GLY A 52 -3.93 -11.48 5.23
N SER A 53 -3.43 -12.20 4.24
CA SER A 53 -2.02 -12.22 3.86
C SER A 53 -1.88 -12.20 2.34
N TRP A 54 -1.09 -11.27 1.83
CA TRP A 54 -0.97 -10.99 0.40
C TRP A 54 0.48 -10.91 -0.06
N LYS A 55 0.70 -11.21 -1.32
CA LYS A 55 1.95 -10.99 -2.02
C LYS A 55 1.77 -9.88 -3.04
N PHE A 56 2.66 -8.90 -3.03
CA PHE A 56 2.74 -7.83 -4.01
C PHE A 56 3.98 -8.05 -4.86
N ARG A 57 3.81 -8.35 -6.15
CA ARG A 57 4.90 -8.66 -7.06
C ARG A 57 4.86 -7.72 -8.26
N ARG A 58 5.92 -6.94 -8.46
CA ARG A 58 6.09 -6.15 -9.69
C ARG A 58 6.15 -7.06 -10.91
N THR A 59 5.42 -6.71 -11.95
CA THR A 59 5.33 -7.45 -13.21
C THR A 59 5.79 -6.58 -14.38
N GLY A 60 6.27 -7.25 -15.45
CA GLY A 60 6.76 -6.59 -16.66
C GLY A 60 8.23 -6.17 -16.61
N TRP A 61 8.87 -6.14 -17.79
CA TRP A 61 10.28 -5.80 -17.96
C TRP A 61 10.63 -4.38 -17.46
N PHE A 62 9.68 -3.45 -17.54
CA PHE A 62 9.81 -2.07 -17.07
C PHE A 62 9.00 -1.78 -15.79
N HIS A 63 8.69 -2.80 -15.00
CA HIS A 63 7.86 -2.67 -13.78
C HIS A 63 6.50 -1.99 -14.05
N THR A 64 5.88 -2.32 -15.18
CA THR A 64 4.66 -1.69 -15.67
C THR A 64 3.39 -2.08 -14.90
N GLY A 65 3.50 -2.84 -13.81
CA GLY A 65 2.37 -3.21 -12.97
C GLY A 65 2.80 -3.92 -11.70
N THR A 66 1.82 -4.19 -10.85
CA THR A 66 1.97 -5.02 -9.65
C THR A 66 0.83 -6.03 -9.59
N GLU A 67 1.17 -7.29 -9.54
CA GLU A 67 0.23 -8.38 -9.27
C GLU A 67 0.05 -8.52 -7.76
N ILE A 68 -1.20 -8.64 -7.33
CA ILE A 68 -1.57 -8.96 -5.97
C ILE A 68 -2.12 -10.39 -5.95
N ALA A 69 -1.54 -11.23 -5.12
CA ALA A 69 -1.96 -12.61 -4.94
C ALA A 69 -2.18 -12.93 -3.46
N ASP A 70 -3.08 -13.86 -3.19
CA ASP A 70 -3.19 -14.47 -1.86
C ASP A 70 -1.89 -15.18 -1.50
N SER A 71 -1.41 -14.98 -0.29
CA SER A 71 -0.11 -15.49 0.13
C SER A 71 -0.10 -17.00 0.34
N THR A 72 -1.24 -17.60 0.64
CA THR A 72 -1.40 -19.01 0.96
C THR A 72 -1.67 -19.83 -0.30
N SER A 73 -2.70 -19.45 -1.06
CA SER A 73 -3.13 -20.17 -2.25
C SER A 73 -2.32 -19.80 -3.50
N GLY A 74 -1.71 -18.61 -3.51
CA GLY A 74 -1.09 -18.03 -4.70
C GLY A 74 -2.09 -17.53 -5.74
N ALA A 75 -3.39 -17.59 -5.46
CA ALA A 75 -4.42 -17.12 -6.37
C ALA A 75 -4.31 -15.60 -6.59
N ARG A 76 -4.40 -15.18 -7.84
CA ARG A 76 -4.37 -13.75 -8.19
C ARG A 76 -5.65 -13.06 -7.73
N ILE A 77 -5.51 -12.04 -6.88
CA ILE A 77 -6.60 -11.25 -6.31
C ILE A 77 -6.86 -9.99 -7.13
N ALA A 78 -5.80 -9.31 -7.58
CA ALA A 78 -5.93 -8.07 -8.33
C ALA A 78 -4.65 -7.75 -9.12
N VAL A 79 -4.77 -6.79 -10.05
CA VAL A 79 -3.64 -6.25 -10.79
C VAL A 79 -3.67 -4.73 -10.69
N TYR A 80 -2.57 -4.14 -10.29
CA TYR A 80 -2.37 -2.70 -10.31
C TYR A 80 -1.61 -2.26 -11.55
N LYS A 81 -2.14 -1.26 -12.23
CA LYS A 81 -1.54 -0.62 -13.40
C LYS A 81 -1.20 0.82 -13.07
N PRO A 82 0.08 1.17 -12.85
CA PRO A 82 0.49 2.54 -12.61
C PRO A 82 0.30 3.38 -13.87
N ASN A 83 0.09 4.66 -13.68
CA ASN A 83 0.16 5.66 -14.73
C ASN A 83 1.42 6.52 -14.59
N TRP A 84 1.68 7.40 -15.55
CA TRP A 84 2.86 8.26 -15.58
C TRP A 84 2.97 9.25 -14.41
N SER A 85 1.87 9.53 -13.71
CA SER A 85 1.83 10.46 -12.57
C SER A 85 2.12 9.79 -11.22
N GLY A 86 2.43 8.49 -11.20
CA GLY A 86 2.61 7.73 -9.95
C GLY A 86 1.29 7.25 -9.32
N ALA A 87 0.15 7.71 -9.83
CA ALA A 87 -1.16 7.16 -9.53
C ALA A 87 -1.37 5.86 -10.33
N GLY A 88 -2.52 5.19 -10.17
CA GLY A 88 -2.82 4.00 -10.96
C GLY A 88 -4.19 3.42 -10.67
N THR A 89 -4.45 2.32 -11.35
CA THR A 89 -5.74 1.62 -11.28
C THR A 89 -5.52 0.20 -10.81
N LEU A 90 -6.26 -0.20 -9.79
CA LEU A 90 -6.31 -1.55 -9.25
C LEU A 90 -7.57 -2.24 -9.78
N VAL A 91 -7.40 -3.37 -10.46
CA VAL A 91 -8.47 -4.12 -11.12
C VAL A 91 -8.57 -5.49 -10.48
N PHE A 92 -9.76 -5.86 -10.02
CA PHE A 92 -10.09 -7.18 -9.47
C PHE A 92 -10.73 -8.07 -10.54
N PRO A 93 -10.65 -9.40 -10.42
CA PRO A 93 -11.25 -10.35 -11.38
C PRO A 93 -12.78 -10.26 -11.46
N ASP A 94 -13.45 -9.82 -10.39
CA ASP A 94 -14.89 -9.60 -10.33
C ASP A 94 -15.35 -8.31 -11.06
N GLY A 95 -14.41 -7.59 -11.70
CA GLY A 95 -14.68 -6.36 -12.44
C GLY A 95 -14.63 -5.09 -11.59
N LEU A 96 -14.51 -5.21 -10.26
CA LEU A 96 -14.33 -4.05 -9.40
C LEU A 96 -13.01 -3.35 -9.71
N THR A 97 -13.06 -2.04 -9.76
CA THR A 97 -11.92 -1.19 -10.10
C THR A 97 -11.79 -0.04 -9.10
N PHE A 98 -10.57 0.20 -8.64
CA PHE A 98 -10.25 1.31 -7.76
C PHE A 98 -9.12 2.14 -8.35
N ARG A 99 -9.23 3.46 -8.19
CA ARG A 99 -8.16 4.39 -8.56
C ARG A 99 -7.38 4.81 -7.33
N ILE A 100 -6.07 4.67 -7.37
CA ILE A 100 -5.15 5.17 -6.34
C ILE A 100 -4.54 6.44 -6.88
N THR A 101 -4.74 7.54 -6.18
CA THR A 101 -4.23 8.87 -6.56
C THR A 101 -3.51 9.51 -5.38
N TYR A 102 -2.66 10.49 -5.65
CA TYR A 102 -2.09 11.30 -4.58
C TYR A 102 -2.10 12.78 -4.94
N LYS A 103 -2.16 13.63 -3.92
CA LYS A 103 -2.11 15.09 -4.04
C LYS A 103 -1.17 15.66 -3.00
N GLY A 104 -0.47 16.74 -3.35
CA GLY A 104 0.45 17.44 -2.47
C GLY A 104 1.91 17.01 -2.67
N PHE A 105 2.82 18.00 -2.74
CA PHE A 105 4.25 17.76 -2.96
C PHE A 105 4.98 17.46 -1.64
N TRP A 106 4.78 18.28 -0.62
CA TRP A 106 5.48 18.16 0.67
C TRP A 106 4.84 17.17 1.64
N ARG A 107 3.54 16.98 1.55
CA ARG A 107 2.76 16.05 2.39
C ARG A 107 1.71 15.38 1.53
N PRO A 108 2.12 14.38 0.73
CA PRO A 108 1.19 13.73 -0.17
C PRO A 108 0.08 13.02 0.61
N VAL A 109 -1.14 13.26 0.19
CA VAL A 109 -2.31 12.48 0.62
C VAL A 109 -2.62 11.48 -0.47
N TRP A 110 -2.53 10.22 -0.16
CA TRP A 110 -2.90 9.13 -1.04
C TRP A 110 -4.35 8.77 -0.82
N THR A 111 -5.11 8.69 -1.88
CA THR A 111 -6.56 8.44 -1.82
C THR A 111 -6.92 7.29 -2.74
N VAL A 112 -7.69 6.34 -2.21
CA VAL A 112 -8.33 5.29 -2.99
C VAL A 112 -9.73 5.72 -3.31
N LEU A 113 -10.06 5.69 -4.59
CA LEU A 113 -11.36 6.10 -5.14
C LEU A 113 -12.03 4.90 -5.79
N THR A 114 -13.36 4.84 -5.73
CA THR A 114 -14.14 3.96 -6.60
C THR A 114 -13.96 4.36 -8.07
N ASP A 115 -14.44 3.55 -9.00
CA ASP A 115 -14.49 3.88 -10.42
C ASP A 115 -15.31 5.17 -10.67
N GLY A 116 -16.38 5.36 -9.93
CA GLY A 116 -17.20 6.58 -9.94
C GLY A 116 -16.53 7.80 -9.28
N GLY A 117 -15.31 7.69 -8.80
CA GLY A 117 -14.55 8.80 -8.23
C GLY A 117 -14.87 9.13 -6.76
N GLN A 118 -15.65 8.31 -6.08
CA GLN A 118 -15.94 8.49 -4.66
C GLN A 118 -14.78 8.00 -3.79
N PRO A 119 -14.32 8.78 -2.79
CA PRO A 119 -13.24 8.37 -1.92
C PRO A 119 -13.67 7.23 -0.99
N ILE A 120 -12.81 6.23 -0.85
CA ILE A 120 -12.98 5.07 0.02
C ILE A 120 -12.14 5.21 1.27
N LEU A 121 -10.86 5.48 1.07
CA LEU A 121 -9.91 5.72 2.15
C LEU A 121 -8.84 6.71 1.71
N SER A 122 -8.27 7.41 2.66
CA SER A 122 -7.11 8.26 2.45
C SER A 122 -6.01 7.94 3.45
N ILE A 123 -4.76 8.04 2.99
CA ILE A 123 -3.56 7.75 3.77
C ILE A 123 -2.66 8.96 3.74
N ARG A 124 -2.26 9.43 4.91
CA ARG A 124 -1.29 10.50 5.11
C ARG A 124 -0.12 9.99 5.92
N SER A 125 1.07 10.41 5.58
CA SER A 125 2.26 10.12 6.38
C SER A 125 2.85 11.40 6.95
N HIS A 126 3.09 11.40 8.25
CA HIS A 126 3.79 12.44 8.99
C HIS A 126 5.00 11.84 9.69
N GLY A 127 6.12 11.76 8.99
CA GLY A 127 7.30 11.08 9.51
C GLY A 127 7.07 9.59 9.71
N ARG A 128 6.97 9.14 10.96
CA ARG A 128 6.69 7.73 11.30
C ARG A 128 5.22 7.44 11.55
N THR A 129 4.38 8.47 11.62
CA THR A 129 2.94 8.30 11.86
C THR A 129 2.22 8.20 10.53
N VAL A 130 1.33 7.24 10.42
CA VAL A 130 0.42 7.10 9.29
C VAL A 130 -0.99 7.29 9.80
N GLU A 131 -1.69 8.21 9.21
CA GLU A 131 -3.11 8.43 9.44
C GLU A 131 -3.87 7.83 8.26
N ILE A 132 -4.77 6.89 8.56
CA ILE A 132 -5.66 6.28 7.58
C ILE A 132 -7.09 6.71 7.93
N SER A 133 -7.72 7.46 7.05
CA SER A 133 -9.10 7.87 7.20
C SER A 133 -9.99 7.02 6.30
N LYS A 134 -11.02 6.42 6.87
CA LYS A 134 -12.03 5.65 6.17
C LYS A 134 -13.20 6.57 5.82
N GLU A 135 -13.56 6.66 4.56
CA GLU A 135 -14.71 7.44 4.10
C GLU A 135 -16.01 6.61 4.20
N LEU A 136 -17.14 7.28 4.36
CA LEU A 136 -18.37 6.73 4.97
C LEU A 136 -19.19 5.70 4.17
N HIS A 137 -18.83 5.32 2.95
CA HIS A 137 -19.71 4.50 2.10
C HIS A 137 -19.19 3.09 1.78
N LEU A 138 -18.57 2.42 2.75
CA LEU A 138 -17.95 1.10 2.56
C LEU A 138 -18.84 -0.11 2.89
N SER A 139 -20.13 0.07 3.08
CA SER A 139 -21.04 -1.03 3.42
C SER A 139 -21.08 -2.20 2.41
N HIS A 140 -20.49 -2.01 1.23
CA HIS A 140 -20.43 -3.03 0.18
C HIS A 140 -19.05 -3.71 0.03
N LEU A 141 -18.04 -3.28 0.76
CA LEU A 141 -16.71 -3.88 0.73
C LEU A 141 -16.46 -4.71 1.99
N SER A 142 -15.92 -5.92 1.82
CA SER A 142 -15.46 -6.72 2.95
C SER A 142 -14.32 -6.02 3.68
N GLU A 143 -14.19 -6.26 4.98
CA GLU A 143 -13.10 -5.72 5.80
C GLU A 143 -11.73 -6.14 5.26
N GLU A 144 -11.62 -7.39 4.80
CA GLU A 144 -10.42 -7.90 4.13
C GLU A 144 -10.03 -7.03 2.91
N ARG A 145 -11.01 -6.66 2.07
CA ARG A 145 -10.74 -5.82 0.88
C ARG A 145 -10.33 -4.42 1.26
N VAL A 146 -10.94 -3.84 2.28
CA VAL A 146 -10.53 -2.51 2.81
C VAL A 146 -9.11 -2.57 3.35
N THR A 147 -8.78 -3.61 4.11
CA THR A 147 -7.44 -3.83 4.64
C THR A 147 -6.41 -4.02 3.52
N LEU A 148 -6.74 -4.82 2.50
CA LEU A 148 -5.89 -4.98 1.31
C LEU A 148 -5.64 -3.64 0.62
N LEU A 149 -6.68 -2.83 0.39
CA LEU A 149 -6.55 -1.50 -0.23
C LEU A 149 -5.65 -0.58 0.60
N ALA A 150 -5.78 -0.57 1.92
CA ALA A 150 -4.94 0.21 2.81
C ALA A 150 -3.47 -0.24 2.76
N MET A 151 -3.22 -1.53 2.91
CA MET A 151 -1.87 -2.12 2.89
C MET A 151 -1.19 -1.93 1.52
N PHE A 152 -1.93 -2.11 0.43
CA PHE A 152 -1.39 -1.93 -0.91
C PHE A 152 -1.10 -0.46 -1.23
N THR A 153 -2.00 0.46 -0.88
CA THR A 153 -1.77 1.89 -1.08
C THR A 153 -0.54 2.34 -0.30
N TRP A 154 -0.39 1.88 0.94
CA TRP A 154 0.80 2.17 1.71
C TRP A 154 2.07 1.59 1.07
N HIS A 155 2.03 0.36 0.53
CA HIS A 155 3.14 -0.22 -0.21
C HIS A 155 3.56 0.66 -1.39
N ILE A 156 2.62 1.12 -2.22
CA ILE A 156 2.89 2.02 -3.35
C ILE A 156 3.51 3.35 -2.85
N MET A 157 3.00 3.90 -1.77
CA MET A 157 3.54 5.12 -1.16
C MET A 157 5.01 4.95 -0.77
N GLN A 158 5.37 3.83 -0.14
CA GLN A 158 6.77 3.54 0.23
C GLN A 158 7.65 3.33 -1.00
N GLN A 159 7.19 2.60 -2.00
CA GLN A 159 7.93 2.42 -3.25
C GLN A 159 8.20 3.75 -3.95
N THR A 160 7.20 4.62 -4.05
CA THR A 160 7.35 5.94 -4.66
C THR A 160 8.40 6.79 -3.92
N ALA A 161 8.41 6.72 -2.59
CA ALA A 161 9.42 7.42 -1.77
C ALA A 161 10.83 6.83 -1.96
N GLU A 162 10.97 5.51 -2.03
CA GLU A 162 12.26 4.84 -2.29
C GLU A 162 12.79 5.16 -3.70
N ASP A 163 11.94 5.12 -4.71
CA ASP A 163 12.28 5.44 -6.10
C ASP A 163 12.75 6.91 -6.24
N ALA A 164 12.05 7.84 -5.57
CA ALA A 164 12.42 9.26 -5.54
C ALA A 164 13.78 9.49 -4.84
N ALA A 165 14.03 8.82 -3.73
CA ALA A 165 15.30 8.91 -3.00
C ALA A 165 16.46 8.37 -3.85
N SER A 166 16.25 7.27 -4.57
CA SER A 166 17.25 6.66 -5.45
C SER A 166 17.59 7.57 -6.63
N ALA A 167 16.60 8.23 -7.22
CA ALA A 167 16.81 9.19 -8.31
C ALA A 167 17.61 10.42 -7.83
N ALA A 168 17.35 10.91 -6.62
CA ALA A 168 18.10 12.05 -6.06
C ALA A 168 19.58 11.73 -5.83
N VAL A 169 19.90 10.50 -5.39
CA VAL A 169 21.30 10.05 -5.25
C VAL A 169 22.02 9.95 -6.60
N ALA A 170 21.33 9.44 -7.62
CA ALA A 170 21.92 9.32 -8.96
C ALA A 170 22.30 10.69 -9.55
N VAL A 171 21.48 11.72 -9.33
CA VAL A 171 21.78 13.10 -9.78
C VAL A 171 22.97 13.70 -9.03
N ALA A 172 23.08 13.45 -7.73
CA ALA A 172 24.16 13.97 -6.90
C ALA A 172 25.54 13.35 -7.22
N VAL A 173 25.60 12.16 -7.80
CA VAL A 173 26.84 11.47 -8.19
C VAL A 173 27.33 11.92 -9.57
N THR A 174 26.46 12.48 -10.40
CA THR A 174 26.78 12.90 -11.78
C THR A 174 27.04 14.41 -11.91
N SER A 175 26.91 15.16 -10.83
CA SER A 175 27.22 16.61 -10.72
C SER A 175 28.52 16.86 -9.97
#